data_8dcffe173e4431e9e870c8c51a82e588
#
_entry.id   8dcffe173e4431e9e870c8c51a82e588
#
_cell.length_a   1.000
_cell.length_b   1.000
_cell.length_c   1.000
_cell.angle_alpha   90.00
_cell.angle_beta   90.00
_cell.angle_gamma   90.00
#
_symmetry.space_group_name_H-M   'P 1'
#
loop_
_entity.id
_entity.type
_entity.pdbx_description
1 polymer ?
#
loop_
_entity_poly.entity_id
_entity_poly.type
_entity_poly.pdbx_seq_one_letter_code
_entity_poly.pdbx_strand_id
1 'polypeptide(L)'
;MTVEKRFEIEFGKGGRFTAVLLTEDAPKTCEAFLKVLPLDGRFRQARFSGEEFYIQSKMSCDPENQRIPKQGDIAFNADPKWKAICLYYGDHLRVKTPFNLFARIISNNLEELKRVGERVWLQGEEAAHVKLIL
;
A
#
# COMPACT_ATOMS: atom_id res chain seq x y z
N MET A 1 19.40 -12.30 13.33
CA MET A 1 19.07 -12.17 11.91
C MET A 1 17.57 -12.02 11.72
N THR A 2 17.15 -10.96 11.05
CA THR A 2 15.73 -10.68 10.85
C THR A 2 15.22 -11.44 9.63
N VAL A 3 14.14 -12.19 9.80
CA VAL A 3 13.49 -12.87 8.68
C VAL A 3 12.64 -11.87 7.93
N GLU A 4 12.84 -11.76 6.64
CA GLU A 4 12.07 -10.90 5.78
C GLU A 4 10.64 -11.42 5.67
N LYS A 5 9.66 -10.55 5.94
CA LYS A 5 8.26 -10.91 5.81
C LYS A 5 7.67 -10.27 4.55
N ARG A 6 6.92 -11.06 3.83
CA ARG A 6 6.33 -10.65 2.55
C ARG A 6 4.84 -10.87 2.55
N PHE A 7 4.15 -10.06 1.77
CA PHE A 7 2.72 -10.21 1.55
C PHE A 7 2.39 -10.00 0.09
N GLU A 8 1.20 -10.39 -0.28
CA GLU A 8 0.75 -10.33 -1.65
C GLU A 8 -0.53 -9.49 -1.75
N ILE A 9 -0.62 -8.70 -2.79
CA ILE A 9 -1.82 -7.96 -3.15
C ILE A 9 -2.30 -8.52 -4.49
N GLU A 10 -3.50 -9.08 -4.51
CA GLU A 10 -4.08 -9.64 -5.72
C GLU A 10 -5.36 -8.89 -6.07
N PHE A 11 -5.43 -8.36 -7.29
CA PHE A 11 -6.60 -7.65 -7.78
C PHE A 11 -7.53 -8.63 -8.49
N GLY A 12 -8.84 -8.53 -8.21
CA GLY A 12 -9.82 -9.43 -8.81
C GLY A 12 -9.88 -9.37 -10.32
N LYS A 13 -9.57 -8.21 -10.91
CA LYS A 13 -9.53 -8.03 -12.35
C LYS A 13 -8.19 -8.40 -12.98
N GLY A 14 -7.26 -8.87 -12.18
CA GLY A 14 -5.91 -9.23 -12.62
C GLY A 14 -4.85 -8.29 -12.08
N GLY A 15 -3.71 -8.86 -11.79
CA GLY A 15 -2.58 -8.17 -11.19
C GLY A 15 -2.26 -8.75 -9.82
N ARG A 16 -1.04 -9.20 -9.66
CA ARG A 16 -0.57 -9.79 -8.41
C ARG A 16 0.80 -9.21 -8.09
N PHE A 17 0.92 -8.67 -6.90
CA PHE A 17 2.13 -7.96 -6.50
C PHE A 17 2.62 -8.47 -5.16
N THR A 18 3.93 -8.68 -5.06
CA THR A 18 4.57 -9.05 -3.81
C THR A 18 5.23 -7.83 -3.21
N ALA A 19 5.07 -7.66 -1.91
CA ALA A 19 5.69 -6.57 -1.16
C ALA A 19 6.46 -7.12 0.03
N VAL A 20 7.46 -6.37 0.45
CA VAL A 20 8.25 -6.68 1.64
C VAL A 20 7.92 -5.70 2.75
N LEU A 21 7.79 -6.21 3.97
CA LEU A 21 7.56 -5.38 5.15
C LEU A 21 8.87 -4.81 5.64
N LEU A 22 8.89 -3.49 5.92
CA LEU A 22 10.05 -2.79 6.44
C LEU A 22 10.04 -2.85 7.98
N THR A 23 10.25 -4.05 8.50
CA THR A 23 10.08 -4.33 9.92
C THR A 23 11.08 -3.62 10.84
N GLU A 24 12.25 -3.26 10.32
CA GLU A 24 13.24 -2.52 11.10
C GLU A 24 12.91 -1.05 11.18
N ASP A 25 12.42 -0.46 10.09
CA ASP A 25 12.12 0.97 10.01
C ASP A 25 10.76 1.31 10.62
N ALA A 26 9.80 0.43 10.49
CA ALA A 26 8.42 0.68 10.93
C ALA A 26 7.84 -0.53 11.66
N PRO A 27 8.45 -0.95 12.78
CA PRO A 27 8.02 -2.18 13.47
C PRO A 27 6.59 -2.14 13.97
N LYS A 28 6.14 -1.01 14.50
CA LYS A 28 4.77 -0.90 15.03
C LYS A 28 3.73 -0.89 13.94
N THR A 29 4.02 -0.21 12.84
CA THR A 29 3.12 -0.15 11.69
C THR A 29 3.00 -1.53 11.05
N CYS A 30 4.14 -2.22 10.87
CA CYS A 30 4.14 -3.58 10.35
C CYS A 30 3.34 -4.54 11.24
N GLU A 31 3.49 -4.43 12.56
CA GLU A 31 2.73 -5.26 13.49
C GLU A 31 1.23 -5.00 13.37
N ALA A 32 0.83 -3.74 13.32
CA ALA A 32 -0.58 -3.36 13.15
C ALA A 32 -1.14 -3.88 11.83
N PHE A 33 -0.36 -3.82 10.75
CA PHE A 33 -0.75 -4.34 9.46
C PHE A 33 -0.96 -5.86 9.50
N LEU A 34 -0.04 -6.59 10.10
CA LEU A 34 -0.14 -8.04 10.19
C LEU A 34 -1.41 -8.51 10.92
N LYS A 35 -1.88 -7.71 11.87
CA LYS A 35 -3.09 -8.04 12.63
C LYS A 35 -4.38 -7.95 11.79
N VAL A 36 -4.37 -7.20 10.70
CA VAL A 36 -5.56 -7.05 9.86
C VAL A 36 -5.55 -7.99 8.65
N LEU A 37 -4.50 -8.77 8.47
CA LEU A 37 -4.43 -9.74 7.38
C LEU A 37 -5.12 -11.05 7.75
N PRO A 38 -5.76 -11.76 6.81
CA PRO A 38 -5.97 -11.34 5.42
C PRO A 38 -6.99 -10.22 5.32
N LEU A 39 -6.82 -9.37 4.33
CA LEU A 39 -7.67 -8.20 4.14
C LEU A 39 -8.31 -8.25 2.76
N ASP A 40 -9.64 -8.20 2.75
CA ASP A 40 -10.40 -8.02 1.51
C ASP A 40 -10.98 -6.62 1.51
N GLY A 41 -10.86 -5.93 0.40
CA GLY A 41 -11.36 -4.58 0.29
C GLY A 41 -11.32 -4.10 -1.14
N ARG A 42 -11.45 -2.79 -1.32
CA ARG A 42 -11.45 -2.19 -2.64
C ARG A 42 -10.45 -1.05 -2.66
N PHE A 43 -9.57 -1.06 -3.66
CA PHE A 43 -8.66 0.06 -3.89
C PHE A 43 -9.39 1.16 -4.64
N ARG A 44 -9.26 2.38 -4.13
CA ARG A 44 -9.87 3.59 -4.69
C ARG A 44 -8.78 4.57 -5.07
N GLN A 45 -9.00 5.26 -6.18
CA GLN A 45 -8.06 6.27 -6.65
C GLN A 45 -8.06 7.51 -5.74
N ALA A 46 -6.88 7.96 -5.39
CA ALA A 46 -6.68 9.22 -4.67
C ALA A 46 -6.19 10.30 -5.67
N ARG A 47 -7.07 10.71 -6.58
CA ARG A 47 -6.72 11.61 -7.69
C ARG A 47 -6.10 12.93 -7.25
N PHE A 48 -6.51 13.44 -6.11
CA PHE A 48 -5.96 14.68 -5.58
C PHE A 48 -4.46 14.54 -5.26
N SER A 49 -3.99 13.35 -4.96
CA SER A 49 -2.58 13.05 -4.71
C SER A 49 -1.81 12.68 -5.98
N GLY A 50 -2.51 12.32 -7.04
CA GLY A 50 -1.88 11.86 -8.27
C GLY A 50 -1.93 10.35 -8.40
N GLU A 51 -0.80 9.71 -8.72
CA GLU A 51 -0.73 8.27 -8.98
C GLU A 51 -0.64 7.45 -7.69
N GLU A 52 -1.67 7.59 -6.90
CA GLU A 52 -1.83 6.90 -5.62
C GLU A 52 -3.24 6.30 -5.56
N PHE A 53 -3.35 5.08 -5.03
CA PHE A 53 -4.65 4.53 -4.66
C PHE A 53 -4.55 3.89 -3.27
N TYR A 54 -5.68 3.66 -2.64
CA TYR A 54 -5.70 3.24 -1.25
C TYR A 54 -6.82 2.25 -0.96
N ILE A 55 -6.60 1.45 0.07
CA ILE A 55 -7.60 0.55 0.63
C ILE A 55 -7.77 0.90 2.10
N GLN A 56 -9.02 0.97 2.55
CA GLN A 56 -9.29 1.25 3.95
C GLN A 56 -9.20 -0.03 4.78
N SER A 57 -8.77 0.11 6.02
CA SER A 57 -8.60 -1.01 6.93
C SER A 57 -9.03 -0.61 8.34
N LYS A 58 -8.92 -1.56 9.27
CA LYS A 58 -9.14 -1.31 10.69
C LYS A 58 -7.83 -1.06 11.44
N MET A 59 -6.75 -0.83 10.70
CA MET A 59 -5.46 -0.53 11.31
C MET A 59 -5.52 0.72 12.17
N SER A 60 -4.75 0.68 13.26
CA SER A 60 -4.53 1.85 14.10
C SER A 60 -3.06 1.83 14.52
N CYS A 61 -2.38 2.93 14.33
CA CYS A 61 -0.96 3.04 14.63
C CYS A 61 -0.59 4.53 14.71
N ASP A 62 0.26 4.87 15.67
CA ASP A 62 0.80 6.22 15.80
C ASP A 62 1.77 6.51 14.65
N PRO A 63 2.05 7.80 14.39
CA PRO A 63 3.05 8.15 13.37
C PRO A 63 4.39 7.48 13.63
N GLU A 64 4.95 6.88 12.58
CA GLU A 64 6.20 6.15 12.63
C GLU A 64 6.83 6.13 11.25
N ASN A 65 8.15 6.33 11.16
CA ASN A 65 8.89 6.27 9.90
C ASN A 65 8.21 7.04 8.76
N GLN A 66 7.74 8.25 9.06
CA GLN A 66 7.04 9.05 8.07
C GLN A 66 7.99 9.56 6.99
N ARG A 67 7.69 9.23 5.75
CA ARG A 67 8.50 9.54 4.59
C ARG A 67 7.63 10.05 3.44
N ILE A 68 8.21 10.84 2.58
CA ILE A 68 7.59 11.23 1.33
C ILE A 68 7.67 10.03 0.39
N PRO A 69 6.54 9.57 -0.16
CA PRO A 69 6.49 8.35 -0.94
C PRO A 69 7.05 8.49 -2.35
N LYS A 70 7.41 7.34 -2.92
CA LYS A 70 7.79 7.20 -4.32
C LYS A 70 7.13 5.94 -4.88
N GLN A 71 7.23 5.75 -6.18
CA GLN A 71 6.63 4.59 -6.85
C GLN A 71 7.01 3.27 -6.17
N GLY A 72 6.02 2.44 -5.91
CA GLY A 72 6.21 1.14 -5.26
C GLY A 72 6.12 1.17 -3.75
N ASP A 73 6.12 2.36 -3.15
CA ASP A 73 6.00 2.48 -1.69
C ASP A 73 4.58 2.21 -1.23
N ILE A 74 4.47 1.63 -0.03
CA ILE A 74 3.20 1.37 0.64
C ILE A 74 3.28 2.03 2.00
N ALA A 75 2.36 2.93 2.29
CA ALA A 75 2.37 3.70 3.52
C ALA A 75 1.00 3.72 4.17
N PHE A 76 0.98 3.89 5.49
CA PHE A 76 -0.24 3.99 6.25
C PHE A 76 -0.53 5.43 6.63
N ASN A 77 -1.73 5.90 6.30
CA ASN A 77 -2.23 7.18 6.75
C ASN A 77 -2.81 7.00 8.15
N ALA A 78 -2.07 7.46 9.17
CA ALA A 78 -2.42 7.26 10.57
C ALA A 78 -3.57 8.15 11.06
N ASP A 79 -4.09 9.05 10.23
CA ASP A 79 -5.25 9.86 10.58
C ASP A 79 -6.45 8.93 10.82
N PRO A 80 -7.08 8.97 12.02
CA PRO A 80 -8.19 8.09 12.34
C PRO A 80 -9.38 8.20 11.38
N LYS A 81 -9.47 9.30 10.68
CA LYS A 81 -10.50 9.54 9.67
C LYS A 81 -10.35 8.63 8.47
N TRP A 82 -9.11 8.35 8.08
CA TRP A 82 -8.83 7.63 6.86
C TRP A 82 -8.50 6.17 7.07
N LYS A 83 -7.58 5.87 7.98
CA LYS A 83 -7.07 4.51 8.23
C LYS A 83 -6.75 3.81 6.93
N ALA A 84 -6.12 4.54 6.03
CA ALA A 84 -5.89 4.10 4.67
C ALA A 84 -4.50 3.52 4.49
N ILE A 85 -4.45 2.39 3.80
CA ILE A 85 -3.19 1.80 3.32
C ILE A 85 -3.03 2.31 1.89
N CYS A 86 -2.02 3.16 1.70
CA CYS A 86 -1.80 3.87 0.45
C CYS A 86 -0.69 3.19 -0.36
N LEU A 87 -0.96 2.94 -1.64
CA LEU A 87 -0.01 2.35 -2.56
C LEU A 87 0.24 3.34 -3.69
N TYR A 88 1.50 3.69 -3.87
CA TYR A 88 1.92 4.68 -4.86
C TYR A 88 2.35 3.94 -6.13
N TYR A 89 1.47 3.95 -7.12
CA TYR A 89 1.67 3.13 -8.31
C TYR A 89 2.47 3.80 -9.43
N GLY A 90 2.74 5.09 -9.29
CA GLY A 90 3.55 5.84 -10.25
C GLY A 90 4.28 6.99 -9.58
N ASP A 91 5.04 7.75 -10.36
CA ASP A 91 5.85 8.86 -9.87
C ASP A 91 5.19 10.22 -9.96
N HIS A 92 4.04 10.31 -10.63
CA HIS A 92 3.32 11.58 -10.77
C HIS A 92 2.49 11.82 -9.51
N LEU A 93 3.14 12.35 -8.48
CA LEU A 93 2.54 12.62 -7.18
C LEU A 93 2.45 14.13 -6.97
N ARG A 94 1.22 14.63 -6.83
CA ARG A 94 0.94 16.07 -6.65
C ARG A 94 1.06 16.47 -5.19
N VAL A 95 0.53 15.64 -4.31
CA VAL A 95 0.59 15.87 -2.87
C VAL A 95 1.53 14.84 -2.29
N LYS A 96 2.62 15.32 -1.70
CA LYS A 96 3.65 14.46 -1.12
C LYS A 96 3.60 14.58 0.39
N THR A 97 2.49 14.12 0.97
CA THR A 97 2.34 14.08 2.42
C THR A 97 3.08 12.89 2.99
N PRO A 98 3.92 13.09 4.00
CA PRO A 98 4.62 11.95 4.61
C PRO A 98 3.66 11.12 5.45
N PHE A 99 3.63 9.82 5.18
CA PHE A 99 2.86 8.83 5.93
C PHE A 99 3.80 7.76 6.48
N ASN A 100 3.28 6.82 7.24
CA ASN A 100 4.06 5.74 7.80
C ASN A 100 4.48 4.78 6.69
N LEU A 101 5.69 4.94 6.19
CA LEU A 101 6.22 4.03 5.17
C LEU A 101 6.57 2.71 5.85
N PHE A 102 5.89 1.62 5.48
CA PHE A 102 6.05 0.34 6.16
C PHE A 102 6.27 -0.85 5.23
N ALA A 103 6.13 -0.66 3.93
CA ALA A 103 6.31 -1.75 2.97
C ALA A 103 6.68 -1.19 1.59
N ARG A 104 7.13 -2.08 0.73
CA ARG A 104 7.54 -1.71 -0.62
C ARG A 104 7.32 -2.88 -1.56
N ILE A 105 6.76 -2.59 -2.73
CA ILE A 105 6.64 -3.59 -3.79
C ILE A 105 8.05 -4.02 -4.19
N ILE A 106 8.31 -5.32 -4.16
CA ILE A 106 9.57 -5.87 -4.63
C ILE A 106 9.44 -6.20 -6.10
N SER A 107 10.40 -5.69 -6.86
CA SER A 107 10.63 -6.14 -8.18
C SER A 107 10.27 -5.34 -9.36
N ASN A 108 10.33 -6.00 -10.35
CA ASN A 108 10.18 -5.88 -11.77
C ASN A 108 8.74 -5.58 -12.24
N ASN A 109 7.77 -5.51 -11.30
CA ASN A 109 6.36 -5.36 -11.64
C ASN A 109 5.83 -3.94 -11.55
N LEU A 110 6.72 -2.94 -11.53
CA LEU A 110 6.28 -1.54 -11.39
C LEU A 110 5.50 -1.06 -12.61
N GLU A 111 5.81 -1.55 -13.80
CA GLU A 111 5.03 -1.21 -14.99
C GLU A 111 3.62 -1.78 -14.93
N GLU A 112 3.49 -3.02 -14.48
CA GLU A 112 2.18 -3.64 -14.32
C GLU A 112 1.40 -2.95 -13.22
N LEU A 113 2.06 -2.57 -12.12
CA LEU A 113 1.43 -1.82 -11.05
C LEU A 113 0.85 -0.51 -11.58
N LYS A 114 1.60 0.18 -12.41
CA LYS A 114 1.13 1.41 -13.03
C LYS A 114 -0.08 1.18 -13.92
N ARG A 115 -0.09 0.10 -14.69
CA ARG A 115 -1.25 -0.26 -15.52
C ARG A 115 -2.49 -0.54 -14.68
N VAL A 116 -2.33 -1.24 -13.55
CA VAL A 116 -3.45 -1.48 -12.63
C VAL A 116 -3.95 -0.16 -12.04
N GLY A 117 -3.04 0.72 -11.63
CA GLY A 117 -3.39 2.04 -11.11
C GLY A 117 -4.16 2.87 -12.14
N GLU A 118 -3.72 2.87 -13.39
CA GLU A 118 -4.41 3.56 -14.47
C GLU A 118 -5.80 2.97 -14.73
N ARG A 119 -5.93 1.66 -14.60
CA ARG A 119 -7.22 0.98 -14.75
C ARG A 119 -8.19 1.45 -13.65
N VAL A 120 -7.73 1.54 -12.42
CA VAL A 120 -8.54 2.06 -11.31
C VAL A 120 -8.90 3.53 -11.54
N TRP A 121 -7.97 4.30 -12.07
CA TRP A 121 -8.22 5.70 -12.41
C TRP A 121 -9.34 5.86 -13.44
N LEU A 122 -9.31 5.04 -14.48
CA LEU A 122 -10.25 5.16 -15.59
C LEU A 122 -11.57 4.42 -15.39
N GLN A 123 -11.55 3.29 -14.69
CA GLN A 123 -12.69 2.40 -14.57
C GLN A 123 -13.33 2.36 -13.19
N GLY A 124 -12.70 2.98 -12.19
CA GLY A 124 -13.23 3.00 -10.83
C GLY A 124 -12.58 1.97 -9.91
N GLU A 125 -13.07 1.91 -8.68
CA GLU A 125 -12.50 1.05 -7.64
C GLU A 125 -12.51 -0.43 -7.99
N GLU A 126 -11.51 -1.15 -7.47
CA GLU A 126 -11.37 -2.58 -7.74
C GLU A 126 -11.19 -3.37 -6.46
N ALA A 127 -11.82 -4.53 -6.42
CA ALA A 127 -11.65 -5.47 -5.32
C ALA A 127 -10.23 -6.03 -5.32
N ALA A 128 -9.69 -6.21 -4.12
CA ALA A 128 -8.37 -6.80 -3.96
C ALA A 128 -8.33 -7.64 -2.67
N HIS A 129 -7.44 -8.62 -2.67
CA HIS A 129 -7.19 -9.50 -1.54
C HIS A 129 -5.73 -9.35 -1.13
N VAL A 130 -5.48 -9.12 0.15
CA VAL A 130 -4.14 -8.91 0.70
C VAL A 130 -3.86 -9.99 1.74
N LYS A 131 -2.78 -10.72 1.56
CA LYS A 131 -2.46 -11.83 2.46
C LYS A 131 -0.96 -11.97 2.69
N LEU A 132 -0.61 -12.48 3.86
CA LEU A 132 0.77 -12.82 4.19
C LEU A 132 1.18 -14.06 3.38
N ILE A 133 2.37 -14.06 2.80
CA ILE A 133 2.88 -15.21 2.03
C ILE A 133 4.16 -15.79 2.62
N LEU A 134 4.78 -15.07 3.55
CA LEU A 134 6.02 -15.58 4.14
C LEU A 134 6.24 -14.96 5.51
#